data_fe146dba65a36ae9f105aa283aa9a5e8
#
_entry.id   fe146dba65a36ae9f105aa283aa9a5e8
#
_cell.length_a   1.000
_cell.length_b   1.000
_cell.length_c   1.000
_cell.angle_alpha   90.00
_cell.angle_beta   90.00
_cell.angle_gamma   90.00
#
_symmetry.space_group_name_H-M   'P 1'
#
loop_
_entity.id
_entity.type
_entity.pdbx_description
1 polymer ?
#
loop_
_entity_poly.entity_id
_entity_poly.type
_entity_poly.pdbx_seq_one_letter_code
_entity_poly.pdbx_strand_id
1 'polypeptide(L)'
;MQDPPVAARGAPGSVRLFLTLVCAMVVAVLYILLGYRARMQPCCQAPGLRDSSATSSVRSFQGYSRVPDGKPLERALCHHCAIVSSSGQMLGSQLGQAIDGQECVLRMNHAPTTGYEQDVGARSTIRVVSHTSVPLLLGNQPYFFQQSQETLYFIWGPAKKMSREKMGSTYQALLKVTEKYPQLQIYTLTEEKMAYCDDVFQNETGKNRMKSGSFLSTGWFTMILAMELCEQICVFGMVSDNYCREKNHSSVPYHYFEKGRLDECKMYLMHERARRAGHRFITEKAIFSRWAKRSNIVFNHSSWAGRRNI
;
A
#
# COMPACT_ATOMS: atom_id res chain seq x y z
N MET A 1 7.32 10.84 -86.93
CA MET A 1 6.46 10.14 -85.98
C MET A 1 7.14 10.27 -84.63
N GLN A 2 6.65 11.17 -83.79
CA GLN A 2 7.16 11.39 -82.41
C GLN A 2 6.14 10.78 -81.45
N ASP A 3 6.64 9.88 -80.60
CA ASP A 3 5.83 9.33 -79.51
C ASP A 3 5.55 10.36 -78.40
N PRO A 4 4.36 10.35 -77.75
CA PRO A 4 4.04 11.27 -76.69
C PRO A 4 4.65 10.78 -75.32
N PRO A 5 4.91 11.72 -74.38
CA PRO A 5 5.55 11.40 -73.13
C PRO A 5 4.62 10.63 -72.20
N VAL A 6 5.17 9.62 -71.51
CA VAL A 6 4.49 8.80 -70.47
C VAL A 6 4.24 9.65 -69.23
N ALA A 7 2.97 9.86 -68.93
CA ALA A 7 2.54 10.56 -67.71
C ALA A 7 2.81 9.68 -66.45
N ALA A 8 3.55 10.20 -65.48
CA ALA A 8 3.74 9.58 -64.18
C ALA A 8 2.41 9.51 -63.40
N ARG A 9 1.93 8.28 -63.15
CA ARG A 9 0.74 8.05 -62.32
C ARG A 9 1.09 8.36 -60.87
N GLY A 10 0.49 9.40 -60.31
CA GLY A 10 0.52 9.68 -58.88
C GLY A 10 -0.14 8.57 -58.08
N ALA A 11 0.46 8.19 -56.96
CA ALA A 11 -0.08 7.15 -56.08
C ALA A 11 -1.53 7.51 -55.63
N PRO A 12 -2.42 6.52 -55.56
CA PRO A 12 -3.86 6.78 -55.32
C PRO A 12 -4.05 7.38 -53.90
N GLY A 13 -4.96 8.35 -53.79
CA GLY A 13 -5.25 9.12 -52.57
C GLY A 13 -5.58 8.27 -51.35
N SER A 14 -5.98 7.02 -51.52
CA SER A 14 -6.23 6.04 -50.46
C SER A 14 -5.00 5.68 -49.62
N VAL A 15 -3.79 5.61 -50.24
CA VAL A 15 -2.54 5.29 -49.52
C VAL A 15 -2.11 6.49 -48.64
N ARG A 16 -2.28 7.70 -49.09
CA ARG A 16 -1.99 8.92 -48.30
C ARG A 16 -2.92 9.05 -47.11
N LEU A 17 -4.22 8.77 -47.30
CA LEU A 17 -5.23 8.80 -46.24
C LEU A 17 -4.94 7.71 -45.18
N PHE A 18 -4.56 6.51 -45.61
CA PHE A 18 -4.16 5.41 -44.68
C PHE A 18 -2.95 5.76 -43.86
N LEU A 19 -1.89 6.31 -44.48
CA LEU A 19 -0.67 6.73 -43.75
C LEU A 19 -0.96 7.86 -42.77
N THR A 20 -1.81 8.82 -43.08
CA THR A 20 -2.19 9.89 -42.14
C THR A 20 -2.98 9.37 -40.96
N LEU A 21 -3.89 8.41 -41.14
CA LEU A 21 -4.64 7.76 -40.08
C LEU A 21 -3.74 6.96 -39.16
N VAL A 22 -2.79 6.19 -39.70
CA VAL A 22 -1.80 5.43 -38.92
C VAL A 22 -0.89 6.37 -38.11
N CYS A 23 -0.39 7.44 -38.69
CA CYS A 23 0.38 8.46 -37.97
C CYS A 23 -0.42 9.12 -36.85
N ALA A 24 -1.68 9.47 -37.09
CA ALA A 24 -2.57 10.05 -36.06
C ALA A 24 -2.81 9.08 -34.90
N MET A 25 -3.01 7.79 -35.19
CA MET A 25 -3.15 6.76 -34.14
C MET A 25 -1.87 6.58 -33.33
N VAL A 26 -0.70 6.54 -34.00
CA VAL A 26 0.60 6.44 -33.30
C VAL A 26 0.84 7.65 -32.40
N VAL A 27 0.56 8.86 -32.90
CA VAL A 27 0.67 10.08 -32.10
C VAL A 27 -0.29 10.08 -30.92
N ALA A 28 -1.55 9.64 -31.12
CA ALA A 28 -2.52 9.52 -30.03
C ALA A 28 -2.07 8.51 -28.96
N VAL A 29 -1.56 7.36 -29.37
CA VAL A 29 -1.00 6.34 -28.45
C VAL A 29 0.22 6.89 -27.70
N LEU A 30 1.12 7.58 -28.37
CA LEU A 30 2.28 8.24 -27.75
C LEU A 30 1.83 9.32 -26.75
N TYR A 31 0.81 10.11 -27.09
CA TYR A 31 0.23 11.12 -26.19
C TYR A 31 -0.42 10.49 -24.96
N ILE A 32 -1.13 9.37 -25.13
CA ILE A 32 -1.69 8.59 -24.03
C ILE A 32 -0.59 8.02 -23.14
N LEU A 33 0.45 7.43 -23.73
CA LEU A 33 1.59 6.85 -22.99
C LEU A 33 2.41 7.92 -22.25
N LEU A 34 2.65 9.07 -22.88
CA LEU A 34 3.34 10.21 -22.26
C LEU A 34 2.47 10.84 -21.15
N GLY A 35 1.17 10.98 -21.37
CA GLY A 35 0.21 11.46 -20.38
C GLY A 35 0.07 10.51 -19.19
N TYR A 36 0.21 9.20 -19.42
CA TYR A 36 0.23 8.19 -18.33
C TYR A 36 1.49 8.31 -17.48
N ARG A 37 2.67 8.49 -18.10
CA ARG A 37 3.93 8.75 -17.37
C ARG A 37 3.91 10.07 -16.60
N ALA A 38 3.31 11.12 -17.16
CA ALA A 38 3.20 12.43 -16.51
C ALA A 38 2.23 12.45 -15.29
N ARG A 39 1.31 11.46 -15.19
CA ARG A 39 0.38 11.34 -14.06
C ARG A 39 0.99 10.71 -12.81
N MET A 40 2.07 9.96 -12.95
CA MET A 40 2.75 9.40 -11.78
C MET A 40 3.54 10.49 -11.06
N GLN A 41 3.36 10.56 -9.75
CA GLN A 41 4.09 11.49 -8.89
C GLN A 41 5.59 11.10 -8.92
N PRO A 42 6.52 12.06 -9.01
CA PRO A 42 7.95 11.76 -9.11
C PRO A 42 8.49 10.84 -8.00
N CYS A 43 7.97 10.96 -6.77
CA CYS A 43 8.40 10.11 -5.66
C CYS A 43 7.80 8.69 -5.69
N CYS A 44 6.79 8.43 -6.55
CA CYS A 44 6.22 7.11 -6.76
C CYS A 44 6.79 6.41 -8.01
N GLN A 45 7.68 7.07 -8.74
CA GLN A 45 8.45 6.42 -9.81
C GLN A 45 9.57 5.62 -9.17
N ALA A 46 9.91 4.47 -9.79
CA ALA A 46 11.08 3.71 -9.37
C ALA A 46 12.30 4.63 -9.34
N PRO A 47 13.06 4.68 -8.23
CA PRO A 47 14.28 5.49 -8.19
C PRO A 47 15.18 5.02 -9.32
N GLY A 48 15.59 5.95 -10.21
CA GLY A 48 16.69 5.67 -11.15
C GLY A 48 17.90 5.22 -10.34
N LEU A 49 18.69 4.29 -10.89
CA LEU A 49 19.93 3.81 -10.26
C LEU A 49 20.75 5.03 -9.76
N ARG A 50 20.58 5.36 -8.50
CA ARG A 50 21.51 6.24 -7.78
C ARG A 50 22.45 5.35 -7.00
N ASP A 51 23.72 5.61 -7.14
CA ASP A 51 24.78 5.01 -6.33
C ASP A 51 24.40 5.05 -4.85
N SER A 52 24.16 3.89 -4.28
CA SER A 52 23.85 3.68 -2.86
C SER A 52 25.16 3.65 -2.04
N SER A 53 25.96 4.72 -2.08
CA SER A 53 27.18 4.81 -1.27
C SER A 53 27.00 5.50 0.09
N ALA A 54 25.78 5.91 0.46
CA ALA A 54 25.51 6.38 1.81
C ALA A 54 25.25 5.19 2.74
N THR A 55 26.21 4.86 3.59
CA THR A 55 26.07 3.91 4.70
C THR A 55 24.96 4.40 5.65
N SER A 56 23.73 3.92 5.43
CA SER A 56 22.62 4.19 6.33
C SER A 56 22.90 3.55 7.69
N SER A 57 22.97 4.36 8.75
CA SER A 57 23.22 3.87 10.10
C SER A 57 22.06 2.99 10.58
N VAL A 58 22.38 1.82 11.15
CA VAL A 58 21.39 0.96 11.83
C VAL A 58 20.81 1.70 13.02
N ARG A 59 19.48 1.74 13.13
CA ARG A 59 18.73 2.34 14.24
C ARG A 59 18.00 1.25 15.01
N SER A 60 17.84 1.45 16.32
CA SER A 60 17.01 0.61 17.18
C SER A 60 15.62 1.25 17.35
N PHE A 61 14.57 0.49 17.06
CA PHE A 61 13.19 0.94 17.15
C PHE A 61 12.51 0.26 18.33
N GLN A 62 12.30 1.02 19.39
CA GLN A 62 11.57 0.55 20.57
C GLN A 62 10.06 0.43 20.22
N GLY A 63 9.36 -0.44 20.93
CA GLY A 63 7.93 -0.67 20.69
C GLY A 63 7.63 -1.81 19.73
N TYR A 64 8.66 -2.48 19.18
CA TYR A 64 8.56 -3.70 18.39
C TYR A 64 9.41 -4.78 19.04
N SER A 65 8.76 -5.87 19.47
CA SER A 65 9.39 -6.96 20.23
C SER A 65 9.46 -8.22 19.38
N ARG A 66 10.67 -8.70 19.11
CA ARG A 66 10.89 -9.89 18.28
C ARG A 66 10.42 -11.16 18.98
N VAL A 67 9.76 -12.04 18.24
CA VAL A 67 9.39 -13.38 18.70
C VAL A 67 10.53 -14.34 18.29
N PRO A 68 11.08 -15.15 19.22
CA PRO A 68 10.67 -15.35 20.62
C PRO A 68 11.45 -14.51 21.65
N ASP A 69 12.58 -13.89 21.29
CA ASP A 69 13.58 -13.39 22.23
C ASP A 69 13.29 -12.00 22.83
N GLY A 70 12.29 -11.27 22.29
CA GLY A 70 11.89 -9.97 22.80
C GLY A 70 12.83 -8.81 22.42
N LYS A 71 13.81 -9.02 21.56
CA LYS A 71 14.74 -7.96 21.13
C LYS A 71 14.01 -6.88 20.32
N PRO A 72 14.43 -5.62 20.42
CA PRO A 72 13.89 -4.55 19.61
C PRO A 72 14.20 -4.75 18.12
N LEU A 73 13.49 -4.05 17.25
CA LEU A 73 13.82 -4.00 15.84
C LEU A 73 15.08 -3.16 15.62
N GLU A 74 16.06 -3.74 14.97
CA GLU A 74 17.28 -3.03 14.55
C GLU A 74 17.43 -3.11 13.03
N ARG A 75 17.41 -1.95 12.37
CA ARG A 75 17.61 -1.86 10.92
C ARG A 75 17.96 -0.44 10.47
N ALA A 76 18.46 -0.32 9.25
CA ALA A 76 18.56 0.94 8.55
C ALA A 76 17.18 1.44 8.08
N LEU A 77 17.02 2.74 7.85
CA LEU A 77 15.84 3.29 7.20
C LEU A 77 15.77 2.83 5.75
N CYS A 78 14.54 2.71 5.24
CA CYS A 78 14.30 2.62 3.79
C CYS A 78 14.24 4.05 3.22
N HIS A 79 14.98 4.32 2.14
CA HIS A 79 14.89 5.63 1.48
C HIS A 79 13.52 5.83 0.81
N HIS A 80 13.01 4.79 0.14
CA HIS A 80 11.75 4.84 -0.60
C HIS A 80 10.86 3.65 -0.24
N CYS A 81 9.66 3.94 0.25
CA CYS A 81 8.69 2.92 0.65
C CYS A 81 7.40 3.00 -0.17
N ALA A 82 6.87 1.82 -0.52
CA ALA A 82 5.51 1.66 -1.01
C ALA A 82 4.60 1.13 0.10
N ILE A 83 3.51 1.82 0.41
CA ILE A 83 2.38 1.23 1.12
C ILE A 83 1.35 0.80 0.08
N VAL A 84 1.07 -0.49 -0.02
CA VAL A 84 0.13 -1.03 -0.99
C VAL A 84 -1.20 -1.30 -0.31
N SER A 85 -2.24 -0.57 -0.72
CA SER A 85 -3.59 -0.77 -0.22
C SER A 85 -4.13 -2.14 -0.64
N SER A 86 -4.97 -2.74 0.21
CA SER A 86 -5.72 -3.96 -0.14
C SER A 86 -6.99 -3.65 -0.95
N SER A 87 -7.26 -2.39 -1.24
CA SER A 87 -8.46 -1.91 -1.93
C SER A 87 -8.59 -2.43 -3.36
N GLY A 88 -9.84 -2.62 -3.80
CA GLY A 88 -10.17 -2.89 -5.20
C GLY A 88 -9.74 -1.79 -6.19
N GLN A 89 -9.37 -0.59 -5.70
CA GLN A 89 -8.78 0.47 -6.54
C GLN A 89 -7.45 0.04 -7.18
N MET A 90 -6.83 -1.01 -6.67
CA MET A 90 -5.61 -1.56 -7.27
C MET A 90 -5.88 -2.36 -8.54
N LEU A 91 -7.09 -2.91 -8.74
CA LEU A 91 -7.41 -3.72 -9.91
C LEU A 91 -7.32 -2.89 -11.21
N GLY A 92 -6.54 -3.39 -12.17
CA GLY A 92 -6.31 -2.73 -13.46
C GLY A 92 -5.42 -1.49 -13.38
N SER A 93 -4.78 -1.22 -12.24
CA SER A 93 -3.93 -0.03 -12.05
C SER A 93 -2.62 -0.08 -12.81
N GLN A 94 -2.11 -1.27 -13.14
CA GLN A 94 -0.81 -1.51 -13.80
C GLN A 94 0.38 -0.89 -13.04
N LEU A 95 0.28 -0.81 -11.70
CA LEU A 95 1.27 -0.15 -10.85
C LEU A 95 2.32 -1.10 -10.28
N GLY A 96 2.24 -2.40 -10.61
CA GLY A 96 3.10 -3.44 -10.03
C GLY A 96 4.59 -3.13 -10.15
N GLN A 97 5.06 -2.72 -11.33
CA GLN A 97 6.46 -2.38 -11.55
C GLN A 97 6.90 -1.14 -10.73
N ALA A 98 6.05 -0.12 -10.61
CA ALA A 98 6.35 1.06 -9.81
C ALA A 98 6.43 0.75 -8.31
N ILE A 99 5.60 -0.18 -7.84
CA ILE A 99 5.60 -0.67 -6.46
C ILE A 99 6.86 -1.49 -6.19
N ASP A 100 7.20 -2.44 -7.07
CA ASP A 100 8.36 -3.31 -6.91
C ASP A 100 9.70 -2.57 -7.08
N GLY A 101 9.69 -1.40 -7.72
CA GLY A 101 10.82 -0.50 -7.81
C GLY A 101 11.14 0.26 -6.51
N GLN A 102 10.27 0.24 -5.51
CA GLN A 102 10.54 0.88 -4.22
C GLN A 102 11.46 -0.01 -3.36
N GLU A 103 12.31 0.58 -2.52
CA GLU A 103 13.22 -0.17 -1.66
C GLU A 103 12.47 -1.09 -0.69
N CYS A 104 11.47 -0.54 0.00
CA CYS A 104 10.62 -1.28 0.92
C CYS A 104 9.16 -1.28 0.46
N VAL A 105 8.53 -2.46 0.45
CA VAL A 105 7.13 -2.64 0.08
C VAL A 105 6.35 -3.17 1.27
N LEU A 106 5.42 -2.35 1.77
CA LEU A 106 4.60 -2.64 2.94
C LEU A 106 3.22 -3.12 2.50
N ARG A 107 2.81 -4.29 2.99
CA ARG A 107 1.48 -4.88 2.73
C ARG A 107 0.75 -5.18 4.02
N MET A 108 -0.58 -5.30 3.93
CA MET A 108 -1.45 -5.51 5.09
C MET A 108 -2.09 -6.89 5.09
N ASN A 109 -2.19 -7.46 6.29
CA ASN A 109 -2.85 -8.73 6.57
C ASN A 109 -2.43 -9.85 5.59
N HIS A 110 -3.40 -10.59 5.04
CA HIS A 110 -3.17 -11.70 4.10
C HIS A 110 -3.32 -11.30 2.64
N ALA A 111 -3.25 -10.01 2.30
CA ALA A 111 -3.35 -9.56 0.91
C ALA A 111 -2.31 -10.28 0.03
N PRO A 112 -2.73 -11.07 -0.97
CA PRO A 112 -1.84 -11.83 -1.83
C PRO A 112 -1.22 -10.95 -2.92
N THR A 113 -0.09 -11.39 -3.47
CA THR A 113 0.50 -10.82 -4.68
C THR A 113 0.22 -11.69 -5.89
N THR A 114 0.24 -13.02 -5.68
CA THR A 114 0.05 -14.01 -6.74
C THR A 114 -1.27 -13.83 -7.48
N GLY A 115 -1.18 -13.68 -8.80
CA GLY A 115 -2.30 -13.42 -9.69
C GLY A 115 -2.72 -11.94 -9.78
N TYR A 116 -2.00 -11.03 -9.09
CA TYR A 116 -2.25 -9.59 -9.10
C TYR A 116 -0.97 -8.77 -9.32
N GLU A 117 0.13 -9.42 -9.73
CA GLU A 117 1.47 -8.82 -9.77
C GLU A 117 1.53 -7.58 -10.65
N GLN A 118 0.79 -7.54 -11.75
CA GLN A 118 0.73 -6.37 -12.65
C GLN A 118 0.20 -5.13 -11.94
N ASP A 119 -0.74 -5.30 -11.02
CA ASP A 119 -1.42 -4.22 -10.34
C ASP A 119 -0.79 -3.87 -8.98
N VAL A 120 -0.38 -4.90 -8.22
CA VAL A 120 0.08 -4.71 -6.83
C VAL A 120 1.56 -5.03 -6.62
N GLY A 121 2.28 -5.47 -7.66
CA GLY A 121 3.66 -5.94 -7.55
C GLY A 121 3.79 -7.31 -6.87
N ALA A 122 4.96 -7.91 -6.98
CA ALA A 122 5.28 -9.23 -6.42
C ALA A 122 6.00 -9.14 -5.07
N ARG A 123 6.77 -8.07 -4.84
CA ARG A 123 7.62 -7.93 -3.65
C ARG A 123 6.83 -7.62 -2.38
N SER A 124 7.28 -8.19 -1.26
CA SER A 124 6.82 -7.87 0.10
C SER A 124 8.02 -7.84 1.03
N THR A 125 8.44 -6.67 1.49
CA THR A 125 9.56 -6.54 2.44
C THR A 125 9.06 -6.43 3.87
N ILE A 126 7.87 -5.87 4.06
CA ILE A 126 7.23 -5.68 5.36
C ILE A 126 5.76 -6.08 5.25
N ARG A 127 5.25 -6.81 6.22
CA ARG A 127 3.84 -7.15 6.33
C ARG A 127 3.31 -6.81 7.71
N VAL A 128 2.32 -5.91 7.77
CA VAL A 128 1.64 -5.51 9.01
C VAL A 128 0.33 -6.28 9.12
N VAL A 129 0.14 -7.00 10.22
CA VAL A 129 -0.94 -7.99 10.37
C VAL A 129 -1.71 -7.78 11.67
N SER A 130 -3.02 -7.69 11.56
CA SER A 130 -3.89 -7.75 12.73
C SER A 130 -3.87 -9.16 13.35
N HIS A 131 -3.91 -9.24 14.66
CA HIS A 131 -4.04 -10.53 15.37
C HIS A 131 -5.22 -11.37 14.87
N THR A 132 -6.29 -10.74 14.39
CA THR A 132 -7.46 -11.43 13.81
C THR A 132 -7.18 -12.03 12.44
N SER A 133 -6.15 -11.54 11.72
CA SER A 133 -5.76 -12.06 10.41
C SER A 133 -4.63 -13.10 10.49
N VAL A 134 -4.00 -13.30 11.65
CA VAL A 134 -2.96 -14.33 11.83
C VAL A 134 -3.45 -15.73 11.42
N PRO A 135 -4.68 -16.18 11.78
CA PRO A 135 -5.17 -17.48 11.33
C PRO A 135 -5.22 -17.64 9.81
N LEU A 136 -5.44 -16.56 9.05
CA LEU A 136 -5.45 -16.59 7.59
C LEU A 136 -4.05 -16.82 7.01
N LEU A 137 -3.00 -16.28 7.64
CA LEU A 137 -1.62 -16.57 7.27
C LEU A 137 -1.27 -18.03 7.60
N LEU A 138 -1.69 -18.50 8.78
CA LEU A 138 -1.48 -19.88 9.21
C LEU A 138 -2.16 -20.90 8.29
N GLY A 139 -3.28 -20.53 7.66
CA GLY A 139 -3.99 -21.34 6.67
C GLY A 139 -3.21 -21.54 5.36
N ASN A 140 -2.22 -20.66 5.07
CA ASN A 140 -1.37 -20.77 3.88
C ASN A 140 0.11 -20.48 4.22
N GLN A 141 0.65 -21.27 5.13
CA GLN A 141 2.04 -21.15 5.59
C GLN A 141 3.09 -21.21 4.48
N PRO A 142 2.96 -22.09 3.46
CA PRO A 142 3.94 -22.13 2.38
C PRO A 142 4.09 -20.79 1.68
N TYR A 143 2.98 -20.13 1.37
CA TYR A 143 2.98 -18.83 0.71
C TYR A 143 3.57 -17.73 1.60
N PHE A 144 3.09 -17.60 2.84
CA PHE A 144 3.49 -16.48 3.71
C PHE A 144 4.84 -16.70 4.40
N PHE A 145 5.20 -17.94 4.74
CA PHE A 145 6.34 -18.19 5.63
C PHE A 145 7.49 -18.95 4.96
N GLN A 146 7.21 -19.75 3.93
CA GLN A 146 8.26 -20.49 3.24
C GLN A 146 8.78 -19.75 2.01
N GLN A 147 7.89 -19.13 1.20
CA GLN A 147 8.27 -18.41 -0.01
C GLN A 147 8.68 -16.95 0.27
N SER A 148 8.27 -16.39 1.40
CA SER A 148 8.45 -14.98 1.77
C SER A 148 9.39 -14.80 2.98
N GLN A 149 10.49 -15.55 3.02
CA GLN A 149 11.41 -15.61 4.19
C GLN A 149 12.07 -14.27 4.55
N GLU A 150 12.27 -13.39 3.58
CA GLU A 150 12.88 -12.08 3.79
C GLU A 150 11.87 -11.03 4.29
N THR A 151 10.57 -11.36 4.32
CA THR A 151 9.54 -10.44 4.79
C THR A 151 9.59 -10.27 6.30
N LEU A 152 9.64 -9.02 6.77
CA LEU A 152 9.47 -8.68 8.18
C LEU A 152 7.98 -8.63 8.51
N TYR A 153 7.57 -9.35 9.54
CA TYR A 153 6.17 -9.38 9.99
C TYR A 153 5.99 -8.53 11.24
N PHE A 154 5.03 -7.60 11.23
CA PHE A 154 4.64 -6.79 12.38
C PHE A 154 3.21 -7.11 12.76
N ILE A 155 3.02 -7.74 13.92
CA ILE A 155 1.72 -8.21 14.38
C ILE A 155 1.21 -7.29 15.48
N TRP A 156 0.03 -6.75 15.30
CA TRP A 156 -0.62 -5.88 16.28
C TRP A 156 -1.91 -6.50 16.81
N GLY A 157 -2.27 -6.16 18.04
CA GLY A 157 -3.49 -6.66 18.69
C GLY A 157 -3.55 -6.30 20.17
N PRO A 158 -4.64 -6.67 20.85
CA PRO A 158 -4.80 -6.37 22.27
C PRO A 158 -3.81 -7.16 23.13
N ALA A 159 -3.28 -6.52 24.18
CA ALA A 159 -2.29 -7.08 25.09
C ALA A 159 -2.63 -8.52 25.55
N LYS A 160 -3.89 -8.79 25.92
CA LYS A 160 -4.34 -10.14 26.31
C LYS A 160 -4.02 -11.23 25.28
N LYS A 161 -3.98 -10.89 23.98
CA LYS A 161 -3.67 -11.83 22.89
C LYS A 161 -2.21 -11.88 22.54
N MET A 162 -1.49 -10.77 22.77
CA MET A 162 -0.15 -10.54 22.27
C MET A 162 0.93 -10.72 23.35
N SER A 163 0.58 -10.72 24.65
CA SER A 163 1.54 -10.77 25.76
C SER A 163 2.43 -12.00 25.69
N ARG A 164 3.73 -11.78 25.76
CA ARG A 164 4.76 -12.80 25.90
C ARG A 164 4.69 -13.44 27.28
N GLU A 165 4.59 -12.64 28.33
CA GLU A 165 4.64 -13.08 29.73
C GLU A 165 3.42 -13.95 30.10
N LYS A 166 2.23 -13.56 29.56
CA LYS A 166 0.98 -14.28 29.81
C LYS A 166 0.67 -15.33 28.75
N MET A 167 1.60 -15.57 27.84
CA MET A 167 1.46 -16.53 26.75
C MET A 167 0.12 -16.34 26.01
N GLY A 168 -0.14 -15.13 25.53
CA GLY A 168 -1.37 -14.80 24.81
C GLY A 168 -1.57 -15.70 23.57
N SER A 169 -2.82 -16.03 23.23
CA SER A 169 -3.12 -17.04 22.19
C SER A 169 -2.51 -16.72 20.82
N THR A 170 -2.41 -15.44 20.44
CA THR A 170 -1.74 -15.05 19.20
C THR A 170 -0.23 -15.20 19.33
N TYR A 171 0.35 -14.78 20.47
CA TYR A 171 1.79 -14.95 20.71
C TYR A 171 2.21 -16.42 20.65
N GLN A 172 1.44 -17.33 21.28
CA GLN A 172 1.70 -18.78 21.19
C GLN A 172 1.68 -19.30 19.75
N ALA A 173 0.73 -18.82 18.93
CA ALA A 173 0.67 -19.21 17.53
C ALA A 173 1.89 -18.73 16.75
N LEU A 174 2.36 -17.49 17.01
CA LEU A 174 3.57 -16.93 16.39
C LEU A 174 4.83 -17.66 16.85
N LEU A 175 4.90 -18.05 18.11
CA LEU A 175 6.02 -18.85 18.66
C LEU A 175 6.19 -20.16 17.88
N LYS A 176 5.09 -20.90 17.65
CA LYS A 176 5.10 -22.12 16.83
C LYS A 176 5.55 -21.87 15.39
N VAL A 177 5.20 -20.70 14.82
CA VAL A 177 5.68 -20.32 13.49
C VAL A 177 7.19 -20.10 13.50
N THR A 178 7.75 -19.37 14.47
CA THR A 178 9.19 -19.14 14.55
C THR A 178 9.99 -20.40 14.87
N GLU A 179 9.41 -21.35 15.59
CA GLU A 179 10.00 -22.69 15.80
C GLU A 179 10.09 -23.49 14.48
N LYS A 180 9.01 -23.43 13.67
CA LYS A 180 8.95 -24.13 12.37
C LYS A 180 9.76 -23.44 11.28
N TYR A 181 9.84 -22.12 11.30
CA TYR A 181 10.53 -21.28 10.31
C TYR A 181 11.50 -20.31 11.03
N PRO A 182 12.66 -20.80 11.52
CA PRO A 182 13.56 -20.02 12.39
C PRO A 182 14.18 -18.78 11.75
N GLN A 183 14.21 -18.72 10.41
CA GLN A 183 14.73 -17.58 9.65
C GLN A 183 13.76 -16.40 9.60
N LEU A 184 12.47 -16.61 9.91
CA LEU A 184 11.48 -15.53 9.87
C LEU A 184 11.74 -14.50 10.95
N GLN A 185 11.55 -13.25 10.61
CA GLN A 185 11.59 -12.13 11.51
C GLN A 185 10.17 -11.63 11.81
N ILE A 186 9.64 -12.02 12.96
CA ILE A 186 8.31 -11.67 13.43
C ILE A 186 8.44 -10.78 14.65
N TYR A 187 7.81 -9.62 14.61
CA TYR A 187 7.75 -8.65 15.70
C TYR A 187 6.28 -8.45 16.13
N THR A 188 6.08 -8.30 17.42
CA THR A 188 4.80 -7.86 17.98
C THR A 188 4.89 -6.41 18.40
N LEU A 189 3.83 -5.63 18.25
CA LEU A 189 3.76 -4.30 18.83
C LEU A 189 3.63 -4.42 20.35
N THR A 190 4.46 -3.70 21.10
CA THR A 190 4.37 -3.66 22.56
C THR A 190 3.12 -2.91 23.03
N GLU A 191 2.78 -3.03 24.33
CA GLU A 191 1.64 -2.29 24.91
C GLU A 191 1.87 -0.79 24.82
N GLU A 192 3.09 -0.31 25.04
CA GLU A 192 3.48 1.10 24.92
C GLU A 192 3.31 1.59 23.49
N LYS A 193 3.67 0.78 22.48
CA LYS A 193 3.48 1.14 21.08
C LYS A 193 2.01 1.19 20.69
N MET A 194 1.21 0.27 21.21
CA MET A 194 -0.25 0.29 21.01
C MET A 194 -0.86 1.54 21.65
N ALA A 195 -0.47 1.87 22.89
CA ALA A 195 -0.91 3.10 23.58
C ALA A 195 -0.50 4.36 22.81
N TYR A 196 0.75 4.43 22.34
CA TYR A 196 1.22 5.53 21.48
C TYR A 196 0.33 5.72 20.24
N CYS A 197 -0.04 4.63 19.55
CA CYS A 197 -0.92 4.70 18.38
C CYS A 197 -2.32 5.23 18.73
N ASP A 198 -2.84 4.89 19.91
CA ASP A 198 -4.10 5.39 20.44
C ASP A 198 -4.02 6.88 20.80
N ASP A 199 -2.93 7.30 21.44
CA ASP A 199 -2.68 8.70 21.81
C ASP A 199 -2.52 9.59 20.58
N VAL A 200 -1.81 9.13 19.54
CA VAL A 200 -1.72 9.84 18.26
C VAL A 200 -3.12 10.05 17.66
N PHE A 201 -3.96 9.01 17.65
CA PHE A 201 -5.34 9.14 17.15
C PHE A 201 -6.16 10.13 18.00
N GLN A 202 -6.04 10.08 19.32
CA GLN A 202 -6.72 11.00 20.23
C GLN A 202 -6.25 12.43 20.03
N ASN A 203 -4.96 12.68 19.88
CA ASN A 203 -4.39 14.02 19.66
C ASN A 203 -4.85 14.60 18.31
N GLU A 204 -4.94 13.79 17.27
CA GLU A 204 -5.38 14.21 15.93
C GLU A 204 -6.91 14.45 15.84
N THR A 205 -7.71 13.82 16.68
CA THR A 205 -9.18 13.84 16.57
C THR A 205 -9.90 14.46 17.78
N GLY A 206 -9.22 14.62 18.91
CA GLY A 206 -9.82 14.95 20.20
C GLY A 206 -10.68 13.82 20.79
N LYS A 207 -10.70 12.62 20.16
CA LYS A 207 -11.58 11.51 20.54
C LYS A 207 -10.79 10.32 21.07
N ASN A 208 -11.13 9.89 22.30
CA ASN A 208 -10.58 8.67 22.85
C ASN A 208 -11.30 7.47 22.24
N ARG A 209 -10.58 6.67 21.44
CA ARG A 209 -11.17 5.51 20.76
C ARG A 209 -11.56 4.38 21.72
N MET A 210 -10.87 4.22 22.84
CA MET A 210 -11.20 3.21 23.84
C MET A 210 -12.57 3.49 24.46
N LYS A 211 -12.87 4.77 24.80
CA LYS A 211 -14.18 5.19 25.29
C LYS A 211 -15.27 5.04 24.24
N SER A 212 -14.97 5.35 22.97
CA SER A 212 -15.92 5.19 21.86
C SER A 212 -16.10 3.74 21.41
N GLY A 213 -15.23 2.82 21.81
CA GLY A 213 -15.25 1.41 21.39
C GLY A 213 -14.96 1.23 19.90
N SER A 214 -14.26 2.20 19.24
CA SER A 214 -13.83 2.07 17.86
C SER A 214 -12.44 1.41 17.76
N PHE A 215 -12.12 0.85 16.59
CA PHE A 215 -10.84 0.21 16.34
C PHE A 215 -10.01 1.01 15.34
N LEU A 216 -8.71 1.10 15.58
CA LEU A 216 -7.76 1.55 14.57
C LEU A 216 -7.61 0.48 13.49
N SER A 217 -7.43 0.90 12.25
CA SER A 217 -7.26 -0.03 11.13
C SER A 217 -5.82 -0.56 11.03
N THR A 218 -5.60 -1.67 10.33
CA THR A 218 -4.25 -2.10 9.98
C THR A 218 -3.52 -1.04 9.16
N GLY A 219 -4.25 -0.27 8.34
CA GLY A 219 -3.71 0.88 7.60
C GLY A 219 -3.13 1.96 8.50
N TRP A 220 -3.75 2.23 9.65
CA TRP A 220 -3.24 3.14 10.66
C TRP A 220 -1.88 2.71 11.20
N PHE A 221 -1.78 1.45 11.67
CA PHE A 221 -0.52 0.91 12.18
C PHE A 221 0.56 0.83 11.09
N THR A 222 0.18 0.53 9.85
CA THR A 222 1.10 0.52 8.71
C THR A 222 1.65 1.91 8.41
N MET A 223 0.81 2.95 8.46
CA MET A 223 1.25 4.33 8.23
C MET A 223 2.21 4.80 9.33
N ILE A 224 1.90 4.53 10.60
CA ILE A 224 2.79 4.88 11.72
C ILE A 224 4.14 4.16 11.60
N LEU A 225 4.13 2.84 11.30
CA LEU A 225 5.36 2.08 11.08
C LEU A 225 6.16 2.66 9.90
N ALA A 226 5.50 2.99 8.79
CA ALA A 226 6.18 3.57 7.64
C ALA A 226 6.81 4.93 7.94
N MET A 227 6.13 5.78 8.72
CA MET A 227 6.68 7.08 9.14
C MET A 227 7.92 6.95 10.02
N GLU A 228 8.12 5.82 10.68
CA GLU A 228 9.32 5.54 11.50
C GLU A 228 10.45 4.92 10.68
N LEU A 229 10.12 4.09 9.68
CA LEU A 229 11.10 3.29 8.95
C LEU A 229 11.50 3.86 7.58
N CYS A 230 10.77 4.86 7.07
CA CYS A 230 10.91 5.32 5.69
C CYS A 230 11.18 6.82 5.61
N GLU A 231 12.09 7.22 4.73
CA GLU A 231 12.36 8.65 4.46
C GLU A 231 11.32 9.24 3.51
N GLN A 232 10.87 8.46 2.53
CA GLN A 232 9.80 8.83 1.60
C GLN A 232 8.78 7.70 1.50
N ILE A 233 7.50 8.04 1.50
CA ILE A 233 6.40 7.09 1.49
C ILE A 233 5.50 7.38 0.29
N CYS A 234 5.33 6.40 -0.60
CA CYS A 234 4.31 6.42 -1.63
C CYS A 234 3.19 5.43 -1.30
N VAL A 235 1.95 5.92 -1.26
CA VAL A 235 0.77 5.13 -0.91
C VAL A 235 -0.03 4.83 -2.17
N PHE A 236 -0.15 3.55 -2.52
CA PHE A 236 -0.83 3.08 -3.72
C PHE A 236 -2.24 2.57 -3.41
N GLY A 237 -3.22 2.98 -4.21
CA GLY A 237 -4.59 2.50 -4.17
C GLY A 237 -5.43 2.96 -2.97
N MET A 238 -4.95 3.89 -2.15
CA MET A 238 -5.73 4.47 -1.07
C MET A 238 -6.49 5.71 -1.57
N VAL A 239 -7.81 5.69 -1.49
CA VAL A 239 -8.66 6.83 -1.83
C VAL A 239 -8.68 7.89 -0.72
N SER A 240 -8.98 9.13 -1.07
CA SER A 240 -9.10 10.25 -0.11
C SER A 240 -10.34 10.12 0.78
N ASP A 241 -10.37 10.89 1.86
CA ASP A 241 -11.48 10.94 2.82
C ASP A 241 -12.80 11.45 2.23
N ASN A 242 -12.76 12.22 1.11
CA ASN A 242 -13.97 12.72 0.43
C ASN A 242 -14.45 11.80 -0.69
N TYR A 243 -13.60 10.89 -1.19
CA TYR A 243 -13.89 10.06 -2.36
C TYR A 243 -15.26 9.37 -2.31
N CYS A 244 -15.57 8.73 -1.20
CA CYS A 244 -16.84 8.00 -1.03
C CYS A 244 -18.07 8.91 -0.82
N ARG A 245 -17.91 10.23 -0.81
CA ARG A 245 -19.00 11.22 -0.78
C ARG A 245 -19.29 11.77 -2.17
N GLU A 246 -18.42 11.56 -3.12
CA GLU A 246 -18.58 11.97 -4.51
C GLU A 246 -19.61 11.06 -5.21
N LYS A 247 -20.49 11.67 -6.03
CA LYS A 247 -21.55 10.92 -6.74
C LYS A 247 -21.01 9.93 -7.78
N ASN A 248 -19.85 10.23 -8.36
CA ASN A 248 -19.26 9.50 -9.49
C ASN A 248 -18.04 8.67 -9.08
N HIS A 249 -17.96 8.20 -7.83
CA HIS A 249 -16.87 7.30 -7.44
C HIS A 249 -17.04 5.91 -8.08
N SER A 250 -15.92 5.26 -8.39
CA SER A 250 -15.93 3.89 -8.91
C SER A 250 -16.38 2.90 -7.84
N SER A 251 -17.28 1.99 -8.20
CA SER A 251 -17.65 0.86 -7.35
C SER A 251 -16.62 -0.26 -7.52
N VAL A 252 -15.87 -0.52 -6.49
CA VAL A 252 -14.83 -1.57 -6.45
C VAL A 252 -14.98 -2.41 -5.18
N PRO A 253 -14.51 -3.67 -5.16
CA PRO A 253 -14.56 -4.49 -3.96
C PRO A 253 -13.68 -3.88 -2.85
N TYR A 254 -14.05 -4.10 -1.60
CA TYR A 254 -13.31 -3.64 -0.43
C TYR A 254 -11.86 -4.14 -0.42
N HIS A 255 -11.66 -5.42 -0.81
CA HIS A 255 -10.34 -5.97 -1.07
C HIS A 255 -10.23 -6.48 -2.51
N TYR A 256 -9.11 -6.21 -3.21
CA TYR A 256 -8.90 -6.60 -4.60
C TYR A 256 -8.96 -8.12 -4.83
N PHE A 257 -8.68 -8.92 -3.81
CA PHE A 257 -8.68 -10.39 -3.86
C PHE A 257 -9.98 -11.04 -3.37
N GLU A 258 -10.96 -10.26 -2.90
CA GLU A 258 -12.25 -10.76 -2.39
C GLU A 258 -13.38 -10.42 -3.37
N LYS A 259 -13.49 -11.21 -4.45
CA LYS A 259 -14.57 -11.01 -5.45
C LYS A 259 -15.95 -11.25 -4.84
N GLY A 260 -16.95 -10.44 -5.25
CA GLY A 260 -18.35 -10.56 -4.82
C GLY A 260 -18.64 -10.06 -3.40
N ARG A 261 -17.68 -9.47 -2.70
CA ARG A 261 -17.86 -8.86 -1.39
C ARG A 261 -18.33 -7.41 -1.48
N LEU A 262 -18.58 -6.82 -0.32
CA LEU A 262 -19.10 -5.47 -0.17
C LEU A 262 -18.22 -4.44 -0.91
N ASP A 263 -18.89 -3.46 -1.53
CA ASP A 263 -18.27 -2.30 -2.14
C ASP A 263 -17.42 -1.52 -1.12
N GLU A 264 -16.26 -1.01 -1.56
CA GLU A 264 -15.30 -0.32 -0.71
C GLU A 264 -15.92 0.87 0.03
N CYS A 265 -16.63 1.74 -0.70
CA CYS A 265 -17.23 2.92 -0.11
C CYS A 265 -18.38 2.60 0.84
N LYS A 266 -19.18 1.57 0.53
CA LYS A 266 -20.19 1.07 1.46
C LYS A 266 -19.55 0.55 2.75
N MET A 267 -18.44 -0.19 2.65
CA MET A 267 -17.68 -0.66 3.80
C MET A 267 -17.15 0.51 4.64
N TYR A 268 -16.50 1.48 4.02
CA TYR A 268 -15.96 2.64 4.74
C TYR A 268 -17.04 3.44 5.46
N LEU A 269 -18.15 3.74 4.78
CA LEU A 269 -19.26 4.50 5.36
C LEU A 269 -19.96 3.73 6.48
N MET A 270 -20.16 2.43 6.35
CA MET A 270 -20.74 1.57 7.38
C MET A 270 -19.88 1.59 8.65
N HIS A 271 -18.58 1.38 8.52
CA HIS A 271 -17.63 1.37 9.64
C HIS A 271 -17.48 2.74 10.29
N GLU A 272 -17.42 3.82 9.49
CA GLU A 272 -17.32 5.19 10.01
C GLU A 272 -18.54 5.59 10.85
N ARG A 273 -19.74 5.14 10.48
CA ARG A 273 -21.00 5.43 11.17
C ARG A 273 -21.30 4.49 12.33
N ALA A 274 -20.56 3.40 12.46
CA ALA A 274 -20.80 2.42 13.52
C ALA A 274 -20.62 3.06 14.90
N ARG A 275 -21.59 2.89 15.79
CA ARG A 275 -21.53 3.43 17.17
C ARG A 275 -20.41 2.78 17.97
N ARG A 276 -20.19 1.47 17.79
CA ARG A 276 -19.13 0.67 18.41
C ARG A 276 -18.55 -0.31 17.39
N ALA A 277 -17.37 -0.85 17.66
CA ALA A 277 -16.71 -1.91 16.90
C ALA A 277 -16.46 -1.57 15.42
N GLY A 278 -16.50 -0.28 15.02
CA GLY A 278 -16.17 0.19 13.67
C GLY A 278 -14.77 0.77 13.58
N HIS A 279 -14.15 0.60 12.43
CA HIS A 279 -12.95 1.35 12.07
C HIS A 279 -13.33 2.76 11.62
N ARG A 280 -12.50 3.75 11.89
CA ARG A 280 -12.73 5.14 11.48
C ARG A 280 -11.94 5.43 10.19
N PHE A 281 -12.21 4.66 9.14
CA PHE A 281 -11.45 4.69 7.88
C PHE A 281 -11.40 6.09 7.25
N ILE A 282 -12.52 6.81 7.20
CA ILE A 282 -12.60 8.15 6.61
C ILE A 282 -11.88 9.15 7.51
N THR A 283 -12.05 9.04 8.82
CA THR A 283 -11.33 9.86 9.80
C THR A 283 -9.83 9.63 9.71
N GLU A 284 -9.35 8.37 9.63
CA GLU A 284 -7.93 8.05 9.46
C GLU A 284 -7.36 8.67 8.17
N LYS A 285 -8.08 8.56 7.05
CA LYS A 285 -7.67 9.17 5.77
C LYS A 285 -7.57 10.70 5.84
N ALA A 286 -8.47 11.36 6.56
CA ALA A 286 -8.38 12.80 6.80
C ALA A 286 -7.13 13.18 7.61
N ILE A 287 -6.74 12.35 8.57
CA ILE A 287 -5.48 12.52 9.32
C ILE A 287 -4.28 12.34 8.39
N PHE A 288 -4.27 11.27 7.59
CA PHE A 288 -3.20 11.01 6.61
C PHE A 288 -3.03 12.16 5.61
N SER A 289 -4.14 12.79 5.20
CA SER A 289 -4.12 14.01 4.36
C SER A 289 -3.36 15.17 5.03
N ARG A 290 -3.54 15.34 6.36
CA ARG A 290 -2.81 16.38 7.11
C ARG A 290 -1.33 16.02 7.27
N TRP A 291 -1.03 14.74 7.52
CA TRP A 291 0.36 14.28 7.64
C TRP A 291 1.13 14.43 6.34
N ALA A 292 0.51 14.17 5.19
CA ALA A 292 1.13 14.36 3.88
C ALA A 292 1.57 15.82 3.60
N LYS A 293 0.96 16.80 4.27
CA LYS A 293 1.38 18.22 4.18
C LYS A 293 2.65 18.52 4.98
N ARG A 294 3.01 17.69 5.96
CA ARG A 294 4.12 17.90 6.91
C ARG A 294 5.25 16.88 6.74
N SER A 295 5.02 15.82 5.99
CA SER A 295 5.92 14.68 5.83
C SER A 295 6.02 14.28 4.36
N ASN A 296 7.08 13.54 4.00
CA ASN A 296 7.30 13.02 2.65
C ASN A 296 6.35 11.85 2.32
N ILE A 297 5.03 12.07 2.39
CA ILE A 297 4.00 11.10 2.07
C ILE A 297 3.27 11.56 0.82
N VAL A 298 3.21 10.70 -0.19
CA VAL A 298 2.51 10.95 -1.44
C VAL A 298 1.50 9.85 -1.71
N PHE A 299 0.27 10.22 -2.03
CA PHE A 299 -0.79 9.29 -2.38
C PHE A 299 -0.90 9.18 -3.90
N ASN A 300 -0.68 7.98 -4.43
CA ASN A 300 -0.83 7.68 -5.84
C ASN A 300 -2.27 7.21 -6.15
N HIS A 301 -3.21 8.14 -6.09
CA HIS A 301 -4.59 7.97 -6.53
C HIS A 301 -5.18 9.34 -6.88
N SER A 302 -5.98 9.41 -7.96
CA SER A 302 -6.53 10.67 -8.50
C SER A 302 -7.37 11.46 -7.49
N SER A 303 -8.04 10.81 -6.55
CA SER A 303 -8.84 11.47 -5.50
C SER A 303 -8.04 12.38 -4.56
N TRP A 304 -6.71 12.31 -4.58
CA TRP A 304 -5.82 13.20 -3.81
C TRP A 304 -5.30 14.37 -4.65
N ALA A 305 -5.59 14.39 -5.98
CA ALA A 305 -5.22 15.51 -6.84
C ALA A 305 -5.96 16.78 -6.41
N GLY A 306 -5.27 17.91 -6.40
CA GLY A 306 -5.84 19.22 -6.02
C GLY A 306 -5.76 19.57 -4.52
N ARG A 307 -5.31 18.67 -3.64
CA ARG A 307 -5.17 18.95 -2.20
C ARG A 307 -3.81 19.51 -1.77
N ARG A 308 -2.88 19.71 -2.72
CA ARG A 308 -1.52 20.20 -2.44
C ARG A 308 -1.39 21.72 -2.33
N ASN A 309 -2.43 22.47 -2.68
CA ASN A 309 -2.39 23.94 -2.77
C ASN A 309 -3.48 24.62 -1.91
N ILE A 310 -3.71 24.18 -0.66
CA ILE A 310 -4.46 24.99 0.31
C ILE A 310 -3.70 24.97 1.63
#